data_1e45d31194f9a0e5bc80c88de6ca6a81
#
_entry.id   1e45d31194f9a0e5bc80c88de6ca6a81
#
_cell.length_a   1.000
_cell.length_b   1.000
_cell.length_c   1.000
_cell.angle_alpha   90.00
_cell.angle_beta   90.00
_cell.angle_gamma   90.00
#
_symmetry.space_group_name_H-M   'P 1'
#
loop_
_entity.id
_entity.type
_entity.pdbx_description
1 polymer ?
#
loop_
_entity_poly.entity_id
_entity_poly.type
_entity_poly.pdbx_seq_one_letter_code
_entity_poly.pdbx_strand_id
1 'polypeptide(L)'
;DEALTDLAYLDRLPGRKLIGRGNHDYWWGTVYKMKKFFVEQNGLSTIDFLYNNAYETESFVVCGSRGWWGDAGLCPSGVDYEKIVAREALRVGMSLDAGERLLAAARERGEERELLVFLHFPPIFRDYRCDEIISVLRQHGIKRCFYGHIHNSYDTPPVFEDGGIEYIITSADYLEFKPLFIEKRS
;
A
#
# COMPACT_ATOMS: atom_id res chain seq x y z
N ASP A 1 24.30 7.73 -0.67
CA ASP A 1 23.04 7.25 -1.29
C ASP A 1 21.90 8.19 -0.96
N GLU A 2 21.29 8.82 -1.99
CA GLU A 2 20.20 9.80 -1.85
C GLU A 2 19.05 9.25 -0.98
N ALA A 3 18.58 8.04 -1.26
CA ALA A 3 17.52 7.39 -0.49
C ALA A 3 17.83 7.26 1.01
N LEU A 4 19.08 7.03 1.39
CA LEU A 4 19.47 6.97 2.80
C LEU A 4 19.33 8.34 3.47
N THR A 5 19.69 9.41 2.77
CA THR A 5 19.58 10.79 3.29
C THR A 5 18.12 11.16 3.54
N ASP A 6 17.24 10.85 2.58
CA ASP A 6 15.80 11.14 2.68
C ASP A 6 15.14 10.32 3.80
N LEU A 7 15.44 9.01 3.85
CA LEU A 7 14.91 8.14 4.89
C LEU A 7 15.44 8.50 6.28
N ALA A 8 16.71 8.94 6.40
CA ALA A 8 17.26 9.43 7.67
C ALA A 8 16.61 10.75 8.11
N TYR A 9 16.17 11.60 7.17
CA TYR A 9 15.37 12.75 7.51
C TYR A 9 13.99 12.32 8.05
N LEU A 10 13.30 11.43 7.34
CA LEU A 10 12.01 10.90 7.78
C LEU A 10 12.10 10.19 9.14
N ASP A 11 13.18 9.44 9.39
CA ASP A 11 13.37 8.71 10.65
C ASP A 11 13.36 9.64 11.88
N ARG A 12 13.86 10.87 11.74
CA ARG A 12 13.86 11.87 12.81
C ARG A 12 12.50 12.48 13.12
N LEU A 13 11.53 12.37 12.21
CA LEU A 13 10.18 12.85 12.46
C LEU A 13 9.46 11.96 13.50
N PRO A 14 8.49 12.51 14.26
CA PRO A 14 7.74 11.72 15.24
C PRO A 14 6.98 10.56 14.61
N GLY A 15 6.81 9.47 15.36
CA GLY A 15 6.00 8.32 15.01
C GLY A 15 6.69 7.33 14.07
N ARG A 16 6.09 6.15 13.94
CA ARG A 16 6.54 5.08 13.04
C ARG A 16 6.13 5.39 11.60
N LYS A 17 7.01 5.10 10.66
CA LYS A 17 6.77 5.26 9.22
C LYS A 17 6.73 3.91 8.54
N LEU A 18 5.69 3.68 7.74
CA LEU A 18 5.57 2.52 6.87
C LEU A 18 5.75 2.99 5.42
N ILE A 19 6.84 2.59 4.80
CA ILE A 19 7.20 3.01 3.45
C ILE A 19 6.73 1.95 2.46
N GLY A 20 5.81 2.30 1.56
CA GLY A 20 5.36 1.47 0.44
C GLY A 20 6.26 1.64 -0.79
N ARG A 21 6.32 0.62 -1.65
CA ARG A 21 7.07 0.67 -2.91
C ARG A 21 6.25 1.27 -4.05
N GLY A 22 6.79 2.28 -4.72
CA GLY A 22 6.28 2.80 -5.98
C GLY A 22 6.99 2.23 -7.22
N ASN A 23 6.64 2.78 -8.39
CA ASN A 23 7.25 2.39 -9.67
C ASN A 23 8.61 3.09 -9.93
N HIS A 24 8.87 4.20 -9.26
CA HIS A 24 10.13 4.95 -9.35
C HIS A 24 11.16 4.59 -8.27
N ASP A 25 10.85 3.65 -7.38
CA ASP A 25 11.77 3.22 -6.33
C ASP A 25 12.79 2.21 -6.86
N TYR A 26 13.67 2.65 -7.76
CA TYR A 26 14.71 1.81 -8.38
C TYR A 26 15.75 1.30 -7.38
N TRP A 27 15.90 2.00 -6.24
CA TRP A 27 16.76 1.62 -5.11
C TRP A 27 16.19 0.46 -4.29
N TRP A 28 14.93 0.10 -4.48
CA TRP A 28 14.23 -0.91 -3.69
C TRP A 28 14.68 -2.33 -4.04
N GLY A 29 15.19 -3.04 -3.04
CA GLY A 29 15.51 -4.46 -3.14
C GLY A 29 14.38 -5.36 -2.59
N THR A 30 14.75 -6.40 -1.85
CA THR A 30 13.79 -7.15 -1.03
C THR A 30 13.60 -6.45 0.32
N VAL A 31 12.44 -6.67 0.98
CA VAL A 31 12.20 -6.11 2.33
C VAL A 31 13.33 -6.50 3.30
N TYR A 32 13.84 -7.72 3.21
CA TYR A 32 14.98 -8.17 4.01
C TYR A 32 16.23 -7.30 3.77
N LYS A 33 16.61 -7.06 2.51
CA LYS A 33 17.76 -6.21 2.18
C LYS A 33 17.57 -4.77 2.63
N MET A 34 16.33 -4.25 2.51
CA MET A 34 15.97 -2.92 2.94
C MET A 34 16.14 -2.77 4.45
N LYS A 35 15.56 -3.69 5.22
CA LYS A 35 15.69 -3.71 6.68
C LYS A 35 17.15 -3.84 7.11
N LYS A 36 17.88 -4.77 6.52
CA LYS A 36 19.31 -4.96 6.82
C LYS A 36 20.13 -3.69 6.57
N PHE A 37 19.94 -3.03 5.44
CA PHE A 37 20.70 -1.83 5.10
C PHE A 37 20.26 -0.60 5.91
N PHE A 38 18.98 -0.24 5.86
CA PHE A 38 18.51 1.01 6.45
C PHE A 38 18.36 0.92 7.97
N VAL A 39 17.80 -0.17 8.48
CA VAL A 39 17.52 -0.31 9.91
C VAL A 39 18.74 -0.83 10.67
N GLU A 40 19.26 -2.01 10.31
CA GLU A 40 20.32 -2.67 11.08
C GLU A 40 21.69 -1.99 10.91
N GLN A 41 22.05 -1.62 9.68
CA GLN A 41 23.39 -1.04 9.38
C GLN A 41 23.43 0.49 9.55
N ASN A 42 22.32 1.19 9.31
CA ASN A 42 22.26 2.66 9.37
C ASN A 42 21.38 3.19 10.51
N GLY A 43 20.78 2.32 11.31
CA GLY A 43 20.13 2.68 12.57
C GLY A 43 18.80 3.42 12.44
N LEU A 44 18.10 3.34 11.28
CA LEU A 44 16.80 3.96 11.11
C LEU A 44 15.74 3.16 11.92
N SER A 45 15.38 3.67 13.10
CA SER A 45 14.63 2.93 14.11
C SER A 45 13.11 3.07 13.99
N THR A 46 12.62 4.07 13.28
CA THR A 46 11.19 4.36 13.13
C THR A 46 10.63 4.00 11.77
N ILE A 47 11.45 3.49 10.86
CA ILE A 47 11.09 3.14 9.48
C ILE A 47 10.91 1.64 9.34
N ASP A 48 9.79 1.26 8.74
CA ASP A 48 9.49 -0.09 8.27
C ASP A 48 9.03 -0.07 6.81
N PHE A 49 9.11 -1.21 6.13
CA PHE A 49 8.79 -1.35 4.71
C PHE A 49 7.51 -2.18 4.52
N LEU A 50 6.49 -1.53 3.98
CA LEU A 50 5.19 -2.14 3.68
C LEU A 50 5.22 -2.71 2.25
N TYR A 51 5.39 -4.02 2.14
CA TYR A 51 5.43 -4.70 0.85
C TYR A 51 5.13 -6.19 0.99
N ASN A 52 3.92 -6.59 0.66
CA ASN A 52 3.40 -7.96 0.79
C ASN A 52 3.37 -8.47 2.24
N ASN A 53 3.29 -7.58 3.19
CA ASN A 53 3.24 -7.84 4.63
C ASN A 53 2.21 -6.92 5.30
N ALA A 54 2.08 -7.03 6.62
CA ALA A 54 1.19 -6.18 7.39
C ALA A 54 1.85 -5.70 8.68
N TYR A 55 1.35 -4.61 9.20
CA TYR A 55 1.79 -4.03 10.47
C TYR A 55 0.60 -3.65 11.34
N GLU A 56 0.69 -3.96 12.61
CA GLU A 56 -0.28 -3.53 13.61
C GLU A 56 0.09 -2.15 14.15
N THR A 57 -0.94 -1.30 14.30
CA THR A 57 -0.89 -0.01 14.99
C THR A 57 -1.91 -0.01 16.13
N GLU A 58 -2.05 1.07 16.86
CA GLU A 58 -3.04 1.19 17.95
C GLU A 58 -4.48 0.99 17.46
N SER A 59 -4.85 1.55 16.32
CA SER A 59 -6.22 1.56 15.79
C SER A 59 -6.43 0.72 14.55
N PHE A 60 -5.35 0.37 13.85
CA PHE A 60 -5.41 -0.25 12.53
C PHE A 60 -4.48 -1.43 12.40
N VAL A 61 -4.83 -2.33 11.48
CA VAL A 61 -3.88 -3.21 10.82
C VAL A 61 -3.67 -2.67 9.41
N VAL A 62 -2.42 -2.37 9.07
CA VAL A 62 -2.03 -1.75 7.80
C VAL A 62 -1.43 -2.82 6.90
N CYS A 63 -2.09 -3.08 5.78
CA CYS A 63 -1.66 -3.97 4.71
C CYS A 63 -1.23 -3.17 3.49
N GLY A 64 -0.35 -3.74 2.67
CA GLY A 64 0.02 -3.09 1.43
C GLY A 64 0.96 -3.88 0.55
N SER A 65 0.89 -3.53 -0.71
CA SER A 65 1.75 -3.99 -1.78
C SER A 65 1.88 -2.88 -2.83
N ARG A 66 2.62 -3.15 -3.91
CA ARG A 66 2.67 -2.18 -5.01
C ARG A 66 1.34 -2.13 -5.78
N GLY A 67 0.64 -3.26 -5.92
CA GLY A 67 -0.45 -3.41 -6.86
C GLY A 67 0.03 -3.41 -8.31
N TRP A 68 -0.87 -3.25 -9.23
CA TRP A 68 -0.57 -3.11 -10.65
C TRP A 68 -1.60 -2.21 -11.34
N TRP A 69 -1.10 -1.40 -12.28
CA TRP A 69 -1.91 -0.57 -13.16
C TRP A 69 -1.29 -0.54 -14.54
N GLY A 70 -2.10 -0.73 -15.55
CA GLY A 70 -1.69 -0.71 -16.94
C GLY A 70 -2.62 -1.56 -17.80
N ASP A 71 -2.67 -1.23 -19.06
CA ASP A 71 -3.40 -1.98 -20.07
C ASP A 71 -2.48 -3.04 -20.71
N ALA A 72 -3.01 -4.23 -20.99
CA ALA A 72 -2.31 -5.26 -21.75
C ALA A 72 -1.76 -4.74 -23.07
N GLY A 73 -2.50 -3.83 -23.73
CA GLY A 73 -2.10 -3.18 -24.98
C GLY A 73 -0.91 -2.21 -24.84
N LEU A 74 -0.62 -1.73 -23.63
CA LEU A 74 0.50 -0.83 -23.34
C LEU A 74 1.73 -1.56 -22.83
N CYS A 75 1.65 -2.88 -22.62
CA CYS A 75 2.79 -3.67 -22.20
C CYS A 75 3.83 -3.80 -23.32
N PRO A 76 5.13 -3.68 -23.00
CA PRO A 76 6.18 -3.96 -23.99
C PRO A 76 6.05 -5.37 -24.57
N SER A 77 6.44 -5.52 -25.83
CA SER A 77 6.46 -6.84 -26.49
C SER A 77 7.27 -7.84 -25.69
N GLY A 78 6.73 -9.04 -25.47
CA GLY A 78 7.37 -10.11 -24.69
C GLY A 78 7.10 -10.07 -23.18
N VAL A 79 6.29 -9.11 -22.70
CA VAL A 79 5.82 -9.07 -21.31
C VAL A 79 4.48 -9.80 -21.23
N ASP A 80 4.43 -10.82 -20.39
CA ASP A 80 3.21 -11.55 -20.07
C ASP A 80 2.40 -10.75 -19.00
N TYR A 81 1.45 -9.95 -19.47
CA TYR A 81 0.63 -9.07 -18.64
C TYR A 81 -0.18 -9.86 -17.62
N GLU A 82 -0.84 -10.93 -18.04
CA GLU A 82 -1.67 -11.77 -17.15
C GLU A 82 -0.85 -12.34 -15.99
N LYS A 83 0.36 -12.78 -16.29
CA LYS A 83 1.28 -13.30 -15.27
C LYS A 83 1.75 -12.23 -14.29
N ILE A 84 1.92 -10.99 -14.75
CA ILE A 84 2.26 -9.87 -13.86
C ILE A 84 1.08 -9.58 -12.94
N VAL A 85 -0.11 -9.44 -13.49
CA VAL A 85 -1.34 -9.14 -12.72
C VAL A 85 -1.60 -10.24 -11.70
N ALA A 86 -1.57 -11.52 -12.10
CA ALA A 86 -1.75 -12.65 -11.19
C ALA A 86 -0.73 -12.64 -10.03
N ARG A 87 0.52 -12.33 -10.33
CA ARG A 87 1.57 -12.20 -9.31
C ARG A 87 1.31 -11.05 -8.35
N GLU A 88 0.87 -9.90 -8.84
CA GLU A 88 0.58 -8.75 -7.98
C GLU A 88 -0.70 -8.99 -7.14
N ALA A 89 -1.72 -9.63 -7.69
CA ALA A 89 -2.89 -10.06 -6.93
C ALA A 89 -2.51 -11.04 -5.80
N LEU A 90 -1.65 -12.02 -6.09
CA LEU A 90 -1.12 -12.93 -5.07
C LEU A 90 -0.36 -12.17 -3.95
N ARG A 91 0.42 -11.15 -4.29
CA ARG A 91 1.16 -10.33 -3.32
C ARG A 91 0.24 -9.50 -2.42
N VAL A 92 -0.82 -8.96 -3.00
CA VAL A 92 -1.88 -8.28 -2.22
C VAL A 92 -2.52 -9.29 -1.26
N GLY A 93 -2.90 -10.47 -1.72
CA GLY A 93 -3.44 -11.55 -0.89
C GLY A 93 -2.51 -11.92 0.26
N MET A 94 -1.21 -12.12 0.01
CA MET A 94 -0.22 -12.40 1.06
C MET A 94 -0.19 -11.32 2.16
N SER A 95 -0.31 -10.05 1.77
CA SER A 95 -0.38 -8.95 2.72
C SER A 95 -1.66 -8.99 3.56
N LEU A 96 -2.79 -9.29 2.92
CA LEU A 96 -4.09 -9.38 3.58
C LEU A 96 -4.17 -10.57 4.53
N ASP A 97 -3.67 -11.75 4.12
CA ASP A 97 -3.54 -12.93 5.00
C ASP A 97 -2.71 -12.61 6.26
N ALA A 98 -1.62 -11.84 6.08
CA ALA A 98 -0.82 -11.39 7.21
C ALA A 98 -1.60 -10.43 8.11
N GLY A 99 -2.39 -9.53 7.51
CA GLY A 99 -3.26 -8.60 8.23
C GLY A 99 -4.36 -9.30 9.03
N GLU A 100 -5.02 -10.28 8.43
CA GLU A 100 -6.05 -11.07 9.12
C GLU A 100 -5.52 -11.81 10.36
N ARG A 101 -4.29 -12.35 10.25
CA ARG A 101 -3.62 -12.94 11.43
C ARG A 101 -3.40 -11.93 12.55
N LEU A 102 -3.01 -10.70 12.22
CA LEU A 102 -2.84 -9.62 13.20
C LEU A 102 -4.19 -9.18 13.78
N LEU A 103 -5.25 -9.10 12.96
CA LEU A 103 -6.60 -8.82 13.45
C LEU A 103 -7.11 -9.89 14.41
N ALA A 104 -6.89 -11.17 14.08
CA ALA A 104 -7.27 -12.28 14.95
C ALA A 104 -6.55 -12.18 16.31
N ALA A 105 -5.24 -11.96 16.30
CA ALA A 105 -4.46 -11.77 17.51
C ALA A 105 -4.90 -10.55 18.34
N ALA A 106 -5.28 -9.45 17.69
CA ALA A 106 -5.83 -8.27 18.38
C ALA A 106 -7.17 -8.60 19.07
N ARG A 107 -8.07 -9.30 18.37
CA ARG A 107 -9.36 -9.73 18.94
C ARG A 107 -9.20 -10.66 20.16
N GLU A 108 -8.21 -11.56 20.14
CA GLU A 108 -7.89 -12.40 21.30
C GLU A 108 -7.46 -11.59 22.51
N ARG A 109 -6.89 -10.39 22.30
CA ARG A 109 -6.54 -9.43 23.37
C ARG A 109 -7.72 -8.50 23.75
N GLY A 110 -8.89 -8.67 23.15
CA GLY A 110 -10.05 -7.79 23.34
C GLY A 110 -9.93 -6.43 22.64
N GLU A 111 -9.08 -6.33 21.65
CA GLU A 111 -8.80 -5.10 20.92
C GLU A 111 -9.45 -5.15 19.51
N GLU A 112 -10.18 -4.12 19.16
CA GLU A 112 -10.75 -4.00 17.82
C GLU A 112 -9.90 -3.07 16.97
N ARG A 113 -9.54 -3.52 15.77
CA ARG A 113 -8.81 -2.76 14.77
C ARG A 113 -9.51 -2.83 13.42
N GLU A 114 -9.33 -1.81 12.62
CA GLU A 114 -9.77 -1.81 11.24
C GLU A 114 -8.59 -2.19 10.33
N LEU A 115 -8.86 -3.00 9.30
CA LEU A 115 -7.87 -3.38 8.29
C LEU A 115 -7.89 -2.38 7.15
N LEU A 116 -6.77 -1.71 6.92
CA LEU A 116 -6.55 -0.75 5.85
C LEU A 116 -5.57 -1.29 4.82
N VAL A 117 -5.82 -1.00 3.54
CA VAL A 117 -4.96 -1.42 2.43
C VAL A 117 -4.37 -0.19 1.74
N PHE A 118 -3.05 -0.22 1.55
CA PHE A 118 -2.31 0.79 0.81
C PHE A 118 -1.63 0.17 -0.41
N LEU A 119 -1.97 0.65 -1.58
CA LEU A 119 -1.37 0.25 -2.85
C LEU A 119 -0.72 1.47 -3.51
N HIS A 120 0.38 1.26 -4.24
CA HIS A 120 0.91 2.33 -5.06
C HIS A 120 0.04 2.54 -6.29
N PHE A 121 -0.24 1.48 -7.04
CA PHE A 121 -1.11 1.54 -8.20
C PHE A 121 -2.58 1.40 -7.81
N PRO A 122 -3.48 2.22 -8.41
CA PRO A 122 -4.91 2.08 -8.18
C PRO A 122 -5.43 0.76 -8.75
N PRO A 123 -6.22 -0.03 -8.00
CA PRO A 123 -6.92 -1.18 -8.57
C PRO A 123 -8.11 -0.78 -9.45
N ILE A 124 -8.60 0.44 -9.27
CA ILE A 124 -9.65 1.04 -10.10
C ILE A 124 -9.38 2.55 -10.21
N PHE A 125 -9.46 3.08 -11.43
CA PHE A 125 -9.34 4.52 -11.68
C PHE A 125 -9.93 4.86 -13.05
N ARG A 126 -10.97 5.69 -13.11
CA ARG A 126 -11.73 6.00 -14.33
C ARG A 126 -12.19 4.70 -15.02
N ASP A 127 -11.80 4.48 -16.27
CA ASP A 127 -12.18 3.29 -17.05
C ASP A 127 -11.29 2.07 -16.80
N TYR A 128 -10.20 2.24 -16.04
CA TYR A 128 -9.30 1.15 -15.68
C TYR A 128 -9.82 0.36 -14.49
N ARG A 129 -9.77 -0.97 -14.60
CA ARG A 129 -10.06 -1.92 -13.52
C ARG A 129 -9.06 -3.09 -13.56
N CYS A 130 -8.57 -3.47 -12.41
CA CYS A 130 -7.82 -4.70 -12.20
C CYS A 130 -8.69 -5.65 -11.38
N ASP A 131 -9.53 -6.42 -12.06
CA ASP A 131 -10.54 -7.27 -11.40
C ASP A 131 -9.91 -8.35 -10.53
N GLU A 132 -8.70 -8.81 -10.84
CA GLU A 132 -7.94 -9.76 -10.02
C GLU A 132 -7.63 -9.17 -8.64
N ILE A 133 -7.11 -7.94 -8.58
CA ILE A 133 -6.81 -7.28 -7.30
C ILE A 133 -8.11 -6.92 -6.58
N ILE A 134 -9.12 -6.39 -7.28
CA ILE A 134 -10.42 -6.05 -6.71
C ILE A 134 -11.08 -7.30 -6.10
N SER A 135 -11.00 -8.45 -6.78
CA SER A 135 -11.52 -9.71 -6.29
C SER A 135 -10.86 -10.14 -4.97
N VAL A 136 -9.54 -10.00 -4.88
CA VAL A 136 -8.79 -10.28 -3.64
C VAL A 136 -9.22 -9.35 -2.51
N LEU A 137 -9.35 -8.04 -2.77
CA LEU A 137 -9.82 -7.08 -1.76
C LEU A 137 -11.22 -7.43 -1.24
N ARG A 138 -12.14 -7.84 -2.14
CA ARG A 138 -13.50 -8.25 -1.78
C ARG A 138 -13.53 -9.54 -0.96
N GLN A 139 -12.74 -10.55 -1.34
CA GLN A 139 -12.63 -11.81 -0.62
C GLN A 139 -12.20 -11.63 0.84
N HIS A 140 -11.33 -10.67 1.10
CA HIS A 140 -10.88 -10.29 2.45
C HIS A 140 -11.75 -9.24 3.15
N GLY A 141 -12.90 -8.87 2.56
CA GLY A 141 -13.86 -7.95 3.16
C GLY A 141 -13.33 -6.53 3.38
N ILE A 142 -12.36 -6.10 2.56
CA ILE A 142 -11.76 -4.76 2.66
C ILE A 142 -12.83 -3.68 2.48
N LYS A 143 -12.76 -2.64 3.31
CA LYS A 143 -13.67 -1.48 3.24
C LYS A 143 -12.99 -0.23 2.71
N ARG A 144 -11.70 -0.06 2.95
CA ARG A 144 -10.94 1.11 2.51
C ARG A 144 -9.61 0.69 1.85
N CYS A 145 -9.41 1.14 0.61
CA CYS A 145 -8.18 0.94 -0.16
C CYS A 145 -7.63 2.30 -0.57
N PHE A 146 -6.45 2.62 -0.10
CA PHE A 146 -5.72 3.85 -0.40
C PHE A 146 -4.75 3.60 -1.54
N TYR A 147 -4.67 4.54 -2.48
CA TYR A 147 -3.74 4.41 -3.62
C TYR A 147 -3.10 5.74 -3.98
N GLY A 148 -1.91 5.67 -4.57
CA GLY A 148 -1.17 6.81 -5.09
C GLY A 148 -1.04 6.75 -6.61
N HIS A 149 0.16 7.05 -7.11
CA HIS A 149 0.59 6.96 -8.50
C HIS A 149 -0.05 7.98 -9.46
N ILE A 150 -1.31 8.30 -9.31
CA ILE A 150 -2.06 9.17 -10.22
C ILE A 150 -1.74 10.62 -9.92
N HIS A 151 -1.18 11.32 -10.88
CA HIS A 151 -0.83 12.73 -10.80
C HIS A 151 -1.68 13.59 -11.75
N ASN A 152 -1.80 14.89 -11.48
CA ASN A 152 -2.52 15.86 -12.30
C ASN A 152 -3.99 15.50 -12.59
N SER A 153 -4.66 14.82 -11.65
CA SER A 153 -6.06 14.37 -11.77
C SER A 153 -6.95 15.00 -10.70
N TYR A 154 -6.92 16.30 -10.58
CA TYR A 154 -7.60 17.08 -9.53
C TYR A 154 -9.13 17.12 -9.69
N ASP A 155 -9.65 16.69 -10.83
CA ASP A 155 -11.07 16.49 -11.13
C ASP A 155 -11.62 15.15 -10.60
N THR A 156 -10.74 14.27 -10.10
CA THR A 156 -11.14 12.99 -9.54
C THR A 156 -11.75 13.18 -8.14
N PRO A 157 -12.91 12.56 -7.82
CA PRO A 157 -13.42 12.59 -6.46
C PRO A 157 -12.43 11.94 -5.48
N PRO A 158 -12.29 12.49 -4.25
CA PRO A 158 -11.30 11.98 -3.28
C PRO A 158 -11.57 10.54 -2.86
N VAL A 159 -12.83 10.12 -2.95
CA VAL A 159 -13.28 8.76 -2.65
C VAL A 159 -14.19 8.29 -3.78
N PHE A 160 -13.91 7.11 -4.28
CA PHE A 160 -14.77 6.38 -5.22
C PHE A 160 -15.20 5.07 -4.59
N GLU A 161 -16.50 4.78 -4.59
CA GLU A 161 -17.02 3.52 -4.03
C GLU A 161 -17.36 2.53 -5.14
N ASP A 162 -16.89 1.30 -5.00
CA ASP A 162 -17.28 0.19 -5.86
C ASP A 162 -17.37 -1.11 -5.07
N GLY A 163 -18.54 -1.75 -5.10
CA GLY A 163 -18.78 -3.04 -4.47
C GLY A 163 -18.54 -3.07 -2.96
N GLY A 164 -18.81 -1.97 -2.27
CA GLY A 164 -18.67 -1.82 -0.82
C GLY A 164 -17.22 -1.55 -0.37
N ILE A 165 -16.33 -1.19 -1.30
CA ILE A 165 -14.97 -0.75 -1.03
C ILE A 165 -14.84 0.72 -1.43
N GLU A 166 -14.34 1.53 -0.53
CA GLU A 166 -13.92 2.91 -0.80
C GLU A 166 -12.48 2.93 -1.30
N TYR A 167 -12.28 3.46 -2.49
CA TYR A 167 -10.98 3.71 -3.10
C TYR A 167 -10.62 5.17 -2.91
N ILE A 168 -9.53 5.44 -2.20
CA ILE A 168 -9.16 6.77 -1.73
C ILE A 168 -7.83 7.17 -2.35
N ILE A 169 -7.83 8.27 -3.12
CA ILE A 169 -6.60 8.78 -3.73
C ILE A 169 -5.74 9.50 -2.69
N THR A 170 -4.44 9.16 -2.67
CA THR A 170 -3.46 9.73 -1.74
C THR A 170 -2.18 10.21 -2.43
N SER A 171 -2.26 10.51 -3.74
CA SER A 171 -1.14 11.11 -4.45
C SER A 171 -0.76 12.46 -3.84
N ALA A 172 0.53 12.72 -3.68
CA ALA A 172 1.02 13.87 -2.94
C ALA A 172 0.55 15.21 -3.52
N ASP A 173 0.56 15.35 -4.84
CA ASP A 173 0.07 16.55 -5.53
C ASP A 173 -1.44 16.71 -5.38
N TYR A 174 -2.21 15.61 -5.42
CA TYR A 174 -3.64 15.63 -5.19
C TYR A 174 -3.99 16.12 -3.78
N LEU A 175 -3.21 15.73 -2.77
CA LEU A 175 -3.35 16.17 -1.38
C LEU A 175 -2.67 17.53 -1.11
N GLU A 176 -2.21 18.25 -2.15
CA GLU A 176 -1.46 19.50 -1.99
C GLU A 176 -0.27 19.34 -1.01
N PHE A 177 0.38 18.18 -1.02
CA PHE A 177 1.46 17.81 -0.10
C PHE A 177 1.10 17.88 1.39
N LYS A 178 -0.19 17.78 1.73
CA LYS A 178 -0.68 17.73 3.11
C LYS A 178 -0.96 16.30 3.52
N PRO A 179 -0.60 15.87 4.73
CA PRO A 179 -0.95 14.54 5.22
C PRO A 179 -2.47 14.35 5.32
N LEU A 180 -2.97 13.21 4.84
CA LEU A 180 -4.35 12.80 5.06
C LEU A 180 -4.46 12.14 6.42
N PHE A 181 -5.30 12.68 7.30
CA PHE A 181 -5.62 12.05 8.58
C PHE A 181 -6.64 10.95 8.39
N ILE A 182 -6.38 9.76 8.93
CA ILE A 182 -7.26 8.60 8.83
C ILE A 182 -7.85 8.31 10.20
N GLU A 183 -9.16 8.47 10.33
CA GLU A 183 -9.90 8.13 11.54
C GLU A 183 -10.36 6.68 11.51
N LYS A 184 -10.34 6.02 12.69
CA LYS A 184 -10.98 4.72 12.87
C LYS A 184 -12.50 4.90 12.74
N ARG A 185 -13.14 4.05 11.97
CA ARG A 185 -14.59 3.98 11.90
C ARG A 185 -15.12 3.01 12.95
N SER A 186 -16.15 3.42 13.62
CA SER A 186 -16.88 2.62 14.61
C SER A 186 -17.77 1.57 13.93
#